data_f3e15e111f19c2ee17d96fd74ed30bfb
#
_entry.id   f3e15e111f19c2ee17d96fd74ed30bfb
#
_cell.length_a   1.000
_cell.length_b   1.000
_cell.length_c   1.000
_cell.angle_alpha   90.00
_cell.angle_beta   90.00
_cell.angle_gamma   90.00
#
_symmetry.space_group_name_H-M   'P 1'
#
loop_
_entity.id
_entity.type
_entity.pdbx_description
1 polymer ?
#
loop_
_entity_poly.entity_id
_entity_poly.type
_entity_poly.pdbx_seq_one_letter_code
_entity_poly.pdbx_strand_id
1 'polypeptide(L)'
;MGADLVVVTGASGYIGSHVVSNLLSKGKNVRATVRDVNDPERVEHLRNLKIEETGSLEIVEMDLFDSKSVDSAMTGATDVIHTAAAVIVRSKNPQAKIVDPSVIGTKNVISAIEKSGTVERFVHTSSTAAIRPEKWENGVTLTAKTFASDATLEENPYGLAKYSAEMIVRDWHDNLEDSEKIKMITIHPCMVFGPPLSSRHLSGSLSVIMMLMRRELPLILPMQINIVD
;
A
#
# COMPACT_ATOMS: atom_id res chain seq x y z
N MET A 1 -1.22 29.79 2.80
CA MET A 1 -0.82 28.38 2.65
C MET A 1 -2.11 27.59 2.56
N GLY A 2 -2.32 26.81 1.50
CA GLY A 2 -3.48 25.90 1.42
C GLY A 2 -3.40 24.89 2.56
N ALA A 3 -4.55 24.37 3.01
CA ALA A 3 -4.58 23.31 4.01
C ALA A 3 -3.90 22.05 3.43
N ASP A 4 -3.07 21.36 4.25
CA ASP A 4 -2.41 20.11 3.85
C ASP A 4 -3.42 19.10 3.32
N LEU A 5 -3.20 18.57 2.12
CA LEU A 5 -4.02 17.55 1.50
C LEU A 5 -3.24 16.23 1.46
N VAL A 6 -3.78 15.22 2.13
CA VAL A 6 -3.19 13.88 2.16
C VAL A 6 -3.92 12.96 1.17
N VAL A 7 -3.22 12.51 0.15
CA VAL A 7 -3.74 11.49 -0.77
C VAL A 7 -3.41 10.09 -0.24
N VAL A 8 -4.44 9.27 -0.06
CA VAL A 8 -4.28 7.86 0.32
C VAL A 8 -4.68 6.99 -0.86
N THR A 9 -3.70 6.32 -1.48
CA THR A 9 -4.00 5.41 -2.58
C THR A 9 -4.45 4.05 -2.04
N GLY A 10 -5.39 3.41 -2.74
CA GLY A 10 -5.94 2.12 -2.28
C GLY A 10 -6.75 2.23 -0.99
N ALA A 11 -7.41 3.36 -0.79
CA ALA A 11 -8.15 3.70 0.42
C ALA A 11 -9.26 2.70 0.77
N SER A 12 -9.85 2.00 -0.21
CA SER A 12 -10.85 0.95 0.05
C SER A 12 -10.25 -0.38 0.52
N GLY A 13 -8.92 -0.51 0.56
CA GLY A 13 -8.23 -1.69 1.07
C GLY A 13 -8.14 -1.68 2.60
N TYR A 14 -7.76 -2.82 3.19
CA TYR A 14 -7.71 -3.00 4.63
C TYR A 14 -6.81 -1.95 5.33
N ILE A 15 -5.54 -1.84 4.93
CA ILE A 15 -4.62 -0.85 5.50
C ILE A 15 -5.07 0.57 5.15
N GLY A 16 -5.40 0.82 3.87
CA GLY A 16 -5.78 2.14 3.40
C GLY A 16 -6.96 2.73 4.15
N SER A 17 -7.99 1.92 4.44
CA SER A 17 -9.17 2.37 5.18
C SER A 17 -8.84 2.79 6.61
N HIS A 18 -7.96 2.07 7.29
CA HIS A 18 -7.50 2.44 8.64
C HIS A 18 -6.62 3.71 8.61
N VAL A 19 -5.78 3.87 7.59
CA VAL A 19 -5.01 5.10 7.39
C VAL A 19 -5.93 6.29 7.21
N VAL A 20 -6.95 6.18 6.33
CA VAL A 20 -7.96 7.23 6.13
C VAL A 20 -8.67 7.56 7.44
N SER A 21 -9.14 6.53 8.17
CA SER A 21 -9.82 6.70 9.46
C SER A 21 -8.95 7.46 10.47
N ASN A 22 -7.67 7.08 10.59
CA ASN A 22 -6.74 7.73 11.51
C ASN A 22 -6.43 9.19 11.12
N LEU A 23 -6.30 9.48 9.83
CA LEU A 23 -6.08 10.86 9.36
C LEU A 23 -7.30 11.74 9.62
N LEU A 24 -8.50 11.24 9.34
CA LEU A 24 -9.75 11.98 9.60
C LEU A 24 -9.98 12.23 11.08
N SER A 25 -9.64 11.29 11.96
CA SER A 25 -9.72 11.48 13.41
C SER A 25 -8.70 12.50 13.96
N LYS A 26 -7.72 12.89 13.15
CA LYS A 26 -6.75 13.96 13.44
C LYS A 26 -7.07 15.27 12.72
N GLY A 27 -8.26 15.38 12.13
CA GLY A 27 -8.71 16.59 11.43
C GLY A 27 -7.92 16.90 10.14
N LYS A 28 -7.36 15.87 9.47
CA LYS A 28 -6.67 16.07 8.20
C LYS A 28 -7.63 16.08 7.01
N ASN A 29 -7.28 16.84 5.97
CA ASN A 29 -7.96 16.76 4.69
C ASN A 29 -7.44 15.55 3.91
N VAL A 30 -8.32 14.63 3.57
CA VAL A 30 -7.95 13.36 2.96
C VAL A 30 -8.64 13.21 1.61
N ARG A 31 -7.85 12.92 0.58
CA ARG A 31 -8.33 12.40 -0.70
C ARG A 31 -8.09 10.90 -0.73
N ALA A 32 -9.17 10.15 -0.60
CA ALA A 32 -9.17 8.70 -0.60
C ALA A 32 -9.40 8.18 -2.02
N THR A 33 -8.42 7.46 -2.60
CA THR A 33 -8.59 6.95 -3.96
C THR A 33 -9.11 5.52 -3.96
N VAL A 34 -10.08 5.25 -4.82
CA VAL A 34 -10.70 3.95 -5.03
C VAL A 34 -10.79 3.65 -6.52
N ARG A 35 -10.88 2.37 -6.92
CA ARG A 35 -10.98 2.00 -8.35
C ARG A 35 -12.32 2.31 -8.99
N ASP A 36 -13.38 2.36 -8.19
CA ASP A 36 -14.74 2.63 -8.64
C ASP A 36 -15.50 3.30 -7.50
N VAL A 37 -15.87 4.55 -7.71
CA VAL A 37 -16.61 5.36 -6.72
C VAL A 37 -18.10 5.00 -6.63
N ASN A 38 -18.60 4.24 -7.61
CA ASN A 38 -19.99 3.80 -7.68
C ASN A 38 -20.19 2.40 -7.06
N ASP A 39 -19.10 1.69 -6.73
CA ASP A 39 -19.17 0.40 -6.04
C ASP A 39 -19.35 0.63 -4.53
N PRO A 40 -20.55 0.40 -3.95
CA PRO A 40 -20.83 0.67 -2.54
C PRO A 40 -19.94 -0.15 -1.61
N GLU A 41 -19.55 -1.36 -1.99
CA GLU A 41 -18.65 -2.19 -1.20
C GLU A 41 -17.26 -1.57 -1.02
N ARG A 42 -16.86 -0.66 -1.93
CA ARG A 42 -15.58 0.05 -1.87
C ARG A 42 -15.65 1.36 -1.13
N VAL A 43 -16.80 2.02 -1.10
CA VAL A 43 -16.88 3.41 -0.63
C VAL A 43 -17.75 3.60 0.61
N GLU A 44 -18.72 2.74 0.87
CA GLU A 44 -19.66 2.96 1.97
C GLU A 44 -19.00 3.01 3.34
N HIS A 45 -18.06 2.09 3.60
CA HIS A 45 -17.32 2.09 4.85
C HIS A 45 -16.43 3.34 5.02
N LEU A 46 -15.93 3.93 3.93
CA LEU A 46 -15.17 5.19 3.97
C LEU A 46 -16.09 6.38 4.24
N ARG A 47 -17.29 6.42 3.61
CA ARG A 47 -18.27 7.47 3.81
C ARG A 47 -18.83 7.53 5.24
N ASN A 48 -18.81 6.39 5.92
CA ASN A 48 -19.30 6.25 7.30
C ASN A 48 -18.20 6.52 8.36
N LEU A 49 -17.00 6.91 7.97
CA LEU A 49 -15.93 7.25 8.92
C LEU A 49 -16.25 8.56 9.64
N LYS A 50 -15.90 8.61 10.92
CA LYS A 50 -15.99 9.84 11.70
C LYS A 50 -14.94 10.84 11.20
N ILE A 51 -15.38 12.08 10.94
CA ILE A 51 -14.53 13.18 10.53
C ILE A 51 -14.51 14.21 11.64
N GLU A 52 -13.34 14.60 12.13
CA GLU A 52 -13.20 15.73 13.05
C GLU A 52 -13.47 17.07 12.32
N GLU A 53 -13.97 18.08 13.04
CA GLU A 53 -14.49 19.35 12.48
C GLU A 53 -13.51 20.05 11.51
N THR A 54 -12.20 19.91 11.73
CA THR A 54 -11.17 20.54 10.92
C THR A 54 -10.79 19.73 9.67
N GLY A 55 -11.29 18.51 9.56
CA GLY A 55 -10.95 17.58 8.48
C GLY A 55 -11.99 17.52 7.37
N SER A 56 -11.60 16.91 6.27
CA SER A 56 -12.49 16.63 5.15
C SER A 56 -12.12 15.30 4.46
N LEU A 57 -13.11 14.66 3.83
CA LEU A 57 -12.93 13.46 3.03
C LEU A 57 -13.46 13.71 1.62
N GLU A 58 -12.58 13.57 0.65
CA GLU A 58 -12.88 13.47 -0.77
C GLU A 58 -12.62 12.05 -1.25
N ILE A 59 -13.59 11.40 -1.89
CA ILE A 59 -13.38 10.05 -2.48
C ILE A 59 -13.34 10.22 -3.99
N VAL A 60 -12.23 9.81 -4.62
CA VAL A 60 -12.01 9.94 -6.05
C VAL A 60 -11.68 8.60 -6.71
N GLU A 61 -12.05 8.48 -7.98
CA GLU A 61 -11.68 7.33 -8.76
C GLU A 61 -10.22 7.41 -9.21
N MET A 62 -9.50 6.32 -9.09
CA MET A 62 -8.12 6.20 -9.57
C MET A 62 -7.81 4.76 -9.93
N ASP A 63 -7.39 4.54 -11.18
CA ASP A 63 -6.80 3.30 -11.64
C ASP A 63 -5.28 3.50 -11.79
N LEU A 64 -4.49 2.66 -11.13
CA LEU A 64 -3.03 2.71 -11.20
C LEU A 64 -2.48 2.52 -12.64
N PHE A 65 -3.25 1.91 -13.54
CA PHE A 65 -2.89 1.75 -14.94
C PHE A 65 -3.27 2.95 -15.83
N ASP A 66 -4.17 3.80 -15.37
CA ASP A 66 -4.53 5.04 -16.06
C ASP A 66 -3.76 6.22 -15.47
N SER A 67 -2.65 6.58 -16.11
CA SER A 67 -1.80 7.69 -15.68
C SER A 67 -2.56 9.01 -15.52
N LYS A 68 -3.60 9.26 -16.33
CA LYS A 68 -4.39 10.49 -16.23
C LYS A 68 -5.22 10.52 -14.95
N SER A 69 -5.81 9.38 -14.56
CA SER A 69 -6.54 9.29 -13.29
C SER A 69 -5.60 9.44 -12.10
N VAL A 70 -4.36 8.90 -12.20
CA VAL A 70 -3.34 9.05 -11.15
C VAL A 70 -2.87 10.50 -11.06
N ASP A 71 -2.57 11.16 -12.19
CA ASP A 71 -2.19 12.58 -12.24
C ASP A 71 -3.28 13.47 -11.60
N SER A 72 -4.56 13.23 -11.97
CA SER A 72 -5.69 13.96 -11.40
C SER A 72 -5.81 13.78 -9.88
N ALA A 73 -5.64 12.55 -9.40
CA ALA A 73 -5.71 12.25 -7.96
C ALA A 73 -4.60 12.92 -7.15
N MET A 74 -3.42 13.16 -7.74
CA MET A 74 -2.27 13.78 -7.06
C MET A 74 -2.30 15.31 -7.10
N THR A 75 -3.19 15.92 -7.88
CA THR A 75 -3.27 17.39 -8.01
C THR A 75 -3.49 18.07 -6.66
N GLY A 76 -2.58 18.96 -6.28
CA GLY A 76 -2.62 19.72 -5.03
C GLY A 76 -2.31 18.93 -3.75
N ALA A 77 -1.88 17.68 -3.88
CA ALA A 77 -1.45 16.87 -2.74
C ALA A 77 -0.16 17.44 -2.11
N THR A 78 -0.11 17.52 -0.79
CA THR A 78 1.10 17.80 -0.01
C THR A 78 1.75 16.53 0.52
N ASP A 79 0.92 15.52 0.75
CA ASP A 79 1.33 14.22 1.27
C ASP A 79 0.72 13.09 0.44
N VAL A 80 1.49 12.05 0.20
CA VAL A 80 0.99 10.83 -0.46
C VAL A 80 1.31 9.61 0.40
N ILE A 81 0.28 8.85 0.75
CA ILE A 81 0.41 7.56 1.41
C ILE A 81 -0.01 6.48 0.42
N HIS A 82 0.97 5.81 -0.16
CA HIS A 82 0.74 4.80 -1.19
C HIS A 82 0.54 3.43 -0.56
N THR A 83 -0.72 3.02 -0.42
CA THR A 83 -1.09 1.67 0.07
C THR A 83 -1.66 0.77 -1.02
N ALA A 84 -1.93 1.33 -2.19
CA ALA A 84 -2.47 0.56 -3.31
C ALA A 84 -1.47 -0.50 -3.79
N ALA A 85 -1.89 -1.75 -3.79
CA ALA A 85 -1.12 -2.87 -4.32
C ALA A 85 -2.06 -4.00 -4.76
N ALA A 86 -1.62 -4.81 -5.73
CA ALA A 86 -2.26 -6.08 -6.02
C ALA A 86 -1.81 -7.12 -4.97
N VAL A 87 -2.67 -7.41 -4.00
CA VAL A 87 -2.38 -8.45 -2.99
C VAL A 87 -2.85 -9.80 -3.54
N ILE A 88 -2.17 -10.29 -4.58
CA ILE A 88 -2.38 -11.60 -5.18
C ILE A 88 -1.08 -12.38 -5.01
N VAL A 89 -1.14 -13.48 -4.25
CA VAL A 89 0.06 -14.28 -3.94
C VAL A 89 0.32 -15.32 -5.03
N ARG A 90 -0.72 -15.82 -5.70
CA ARG A 90 -0.62 -16.83 -6.75
C ARG A 90 -1.56 -16.52 -7.92
N SER A 91 -1.06 -16.70 -9.14
CA SER A 91 -1.83 -16.55 -10.38
C SER A 91 -1.28 -17.50 -11.45
N LYS A 92 -2.14 -17.88 -12.41
CA LYS A 92 -1.71 -18.62 -13.61
C LYS A 92 -0.86 -17.74 -14.55
N ASN A 93 -0.97 -16.43 -14.42
CA ASN A 93 -0.13 -15.46 -15.13
C ASN A 93 0.40 -14.45 -14.09
N PRO A 94 1.45 -14.82 -13.33
CA PRO A 94 1.96 -13.98 -12.23
C PRO A 94 2.57 -12.68 -12.73
N GLN A 95 3.22 -12.67 -13.89
CA GLN A 95 3.76 -11.44 -14.47
C GLN A 95 2.65 -10.39 -14.61
N ALA A 96 1.62 -10.67 -15.40
CA ALA A 96 0.57 -9.69 -15.71
C ALA A 96 -0.40 -9.41 -14.55
N LYS A 97 -0.50 -10.30 -13.56
CA LYS A 97 -1.49 -10.16 -12.47
C LYS A 97 -0.90 -9.72 -11.14
N ILE A 98 0.42 -9.86 -10.96
CA ILE A 98 1.10 -9.58 -9.70
C ILE A 98 2.22 -8.55 -9.89
N VAL A 99 3.18 -8.83 -10.80
CA VAL A 99 4.37 -7.99 -10.96
C VAL A 99 4.05 -6.70 -11.70
N ASP A 100 3.48 -6.78 -12.91
CA ASP A 100 3.18 -5.60 -13.73
C ASP A 100 2.29 -4.57 -13.01
N PRO A 101 1.20 -4.96 -12.31
CA PRO A 101 0.40 -4.01 -11.54
C PRO A 101 1.19 -3.25 -10.48
N SER A 102 2.10 -3.92 -9.79
CA SER A 102 2.93 -3.29 -8.76
C SER A 102 3.95 -2.34 -9.38
N VAL A 103 4.64 -2.77 -10.43
CA VAL A 103 5.69 -1.99 -11.11
C VAL A 103 5.10 -0.78 -11.84
N ILE A 104 4.09 -1.00 -12.69
CA ILE A 104 3.48 0.06 -13.51
C ILE A 104 2.77 1.05 -12.60
N GLY A 105 2.00 0.56 -11.63
CA GLY A 105 1.28 1.40 -10.69
C GLY A 105 2.21 2.29 -9.88
N THR A 106 3.32 1.76 -9.37
CA THR A 106 4.33 2.54 -8.65
C THR A 106 4.97 3.61 -9.53
N LYS A 107 5.33 3.28 -10.78
CA LYS A 107 5.88 4.26 -11.74
C LYS A 107 4.89 5.39 -12.04
N ASN A 108 3.61 5.08 -12.23
CA ASN A 108 2.59 6.09 -12.48
C ASN A 108 2.40 7.01 -11.26
N VAL A 109 2.43 6.47 -10.03
CA VAL A 109 2.34 7.29 -8.81
C VAL A 109 3.55 8.23 -8.69
N ILE A 110 4.77 7.74 -8.90
CA ILE A 110 5.99 8.55 -8.88
C ILE A 110 5.89 9.68 -9.91
N SER A 111 5.56 9.35 -11.16
CA SER A 111 5.42 10.35 -12.23
C SER A 111 4.36 11.40 -11.89
N ALA A 112 3.25 11.03 -11.29
CA ALA A 112 2.21 11.98 -10.88
C ALA A 112 2.64 12.85 -9.69
N ILE A 113 3.44 12.32 -8.76
CA ILE A 113 4.08 13.09 -7.68
C ILE A 113 5.00 14.18 -8.26
N GLU A 114 5.87 13.81 -9.20
CA GLU A 114 6.76 14.77 -9.88
C GLU A 114 5.97 15.86 -10.60
N LYS A 115 4.98 15.47 -11.40
CA LYS A 115 4.13 16.42 -12.15
C LYS A 115 3.33 17.34 -11.24
N SER A 116 2.90 16.89 -10.08
CA SER A 116 2.12 17.71 -9.16
C SER A 116 2.94 18.88 -8.61
N GLY A 117 4.24 18.68 -8.39
CA GLY A 117 5.17 19.70 -7.87
C GLY A 117 4.84 20.21 -6.46
N THR A 118 3.85 19.61 -5.78
CA THR A 118 3.36 20.07 -4.47
C THR A 118 3.59 19.07 -3.36
N VAL A 119 3.97 17.82 -3.68
CA VAL A 119 4.17 16.77 -2.72
C VAL A 119 5.48 16.96 -1.96
N GLU A 120 5.40 17.10 -0.66
CA GLU A 120 6.53 17.24 0.26
C GLU A 120 6.88 15.93 0.98
N ARG A 121 5.89 15.04 1.16
CA ARG A 121 6.02 13.81 1.94
C ARG A 121 5.42 12.62 1.19
N PHE A 122 6.19 11.55 1.10
CA PHE A 122 5.76 10.30 0.46
C PHE A 122 5.99 9.10 1.37
N VAL A 123 4.93 8.37 1.69
CA VAL A 123 4.99 7.11 2.42
C VAL A 123 4.68 5.97 1.47
N HIS A 124 5.66 5.11 1.24
CA HIS A 124 5.49 3.90 0.43
C HIS A 124 5.22 2.68 1.33
N THR A 125 4.06 2.06 1.15
CA THR A 125 3.74 0.80 1.85
C THR A 125 4.25 -0.39 1.04
N SER A 126 5.46 -0.81 1.39
CA SER A 126 6.09 -2.01 0.86
C SER A 126 5.58 -3.26 1.60
N SER A 127 6.45 -4.20 1.93
CA SER A 127 6.15 -5.42 2.66
C SER A 127 7.43 -6.04 3.19
N THR A 128 7.36 -6.82 4.27
CA THR A 128 8.47 -7.72 4.65
C THR A 128 8.83 -8.69 3.52
N ALA A 129 7.93 -8.98 2.58
CA ALA A 129 8.20 -9.78 1.39
C ALA A 129 9.22 -9.12 0.44
N ALA A 130 9.41 -7.80 0.49
CA ALA A 130 10.41 -7.10 -0.32
C ALA A 130 11.82 -7.17 0.26
N ILE A 131 11.93 -7.42 1.57
CA ILE A 131 13.21 -7.39 2.29
C ILE A 131 13.65 -8.78 2.79
N ARG A 132 12.79 -9.79 2.67
CA ARG A 132 13.10 -11.16 3.08
C ARG A 132 13.61 -11.97 1.89
N PRO A 133 14.88 -12.31 1.82
CA PRO A 133 15.41 -13.20 0.79
C PRO A 133 14.72 -14.58 0.83
N GLU A 134 14.65 -15.27 -0.29
CA GLU A 134 14.14 -16.65 -0.35
C GLU A 134 15.08 -17.61 0.38
N LYS A 135 16.38 -17.38 0.22
CA LYS A 135 17.44 -18.15 0.86
C LYS A 135 18.04 -17.33 2.00
N TRP A 136 17.68 -17.64 3.22
CA TRP A 136 18.22 -17.00 4.41
C TRP A 136 18.50 -18.00 5.52
N GLU A 137 19.53 -17.75 6.31
CA GLU A 137 19.90 -18.59 7.44
C GLU A 137 19.07 -18.28 8.67
N ASN A 138 18.90 -19.27 9.56
CA ASN A 138 18.24 -19.04 10.84
C ASN A 138 18.99 -18.02 11.69
N GLY A 139 18.28 -17.11 12.31
CA GLY A 139 18.86 -16.07 13.18
C GLY A 139 19.30 -14.79 12.45
N VAL A 140 19.10 -14.69 11.14
CA VAL A 140 19.35 -13.44 10.41
C VAL A 140 18.33 -12.38 10.81
N THR A 141 18.81 -11.19 11.13
CA THR A 141 17.96 -10.02 11.36
C THR A 141 17.74 -9.28 10.05
N LEU A 142 16.48 -9.16 9.65
CA LEU A 142 16.10 -8.33 8.51
C LEU A 142 16.16 -6.85 8.89
N THR A 143 16.72 -6.04 8.01
CA THR A 143 16.84 -4.59 8.18
C THR A 143 16.36 -3.90 6.90
N ALA A 144 16.25 -2.57 6.94
CA ALA A 144 15.97 -1.77 5.74
C ALA A 144 17.06 -1.84 4.65
N LYS A 145 18.17 -2.55 4.91
CA LYS A 145 19.27 -2.83 3.94
C LYS A 145 19.23 -4.25 3.40
N THR A 146 18.32 -5.09 3.87
CA THR A 146 18.10 -6.43 3.31
C THR A 146 17.05 -6.37 2.21
N PHE A 147 17.20 -7.18 1.18
CA PHE A 147 16.31 -7.19 0.02
C PHE A 147 16.05 -8.60 -0.47
N ALA A 148 14.84 -8.85 -0.96
CA ALA A 148 14.42 -10.10 -1.61
C ALA A 148 14.90 -10.13 -3.07
N SER A 149 16.20 -9.89 -3.31
CA SER A 149 16.79 -9.80 -4.63
C SER A 149 16.88 -11.16 -5.36
N ASP A 150 16.66 -12.25 -4.64
CA ASP A 150 16.60 -13.62 -5.12
C ASP A 150 15.18 -14.13 -5.37
N ALA A 151 14.15 -13.30 -5.14
CA ALA A 151 12.79 -13.63 -5.46
C ALA A 151 12.58 -13.74 -6.98
N THR A 152 11.93 -14.81 -7.41
CA THR A 152 11.69 -15.09 -8.83
C THR A 152 10.19 -15.12 -9.15
N LEU A 153 9.89 -15.06 -10.45
CA LEU A 153 8.51 -15.15 -10.93
C LEU A 153 7.87 -16.52 -10.63
N GLU A 154 8.68 -17.57 -10.63
CA GLU A 154 8.27 -18.95 -10.43
C GLU A 154 8.06 -19.28 -8.95
N GLU A 155 8.97 -18.85 -8.09
CA GLU A 155 8.98 -19.24 -6.67
C GLU A 155 8.20 -18.27 -5.80
N ASN A 156 8.41 -16.95 -6.00
CA ASN A 156 7.79 -15.91 -5.17
C ASN A 156 7.44 -14.65 -6.00
N PRO A 157 6.42 -14.72 -6.88
CA PRO A 157 6.02 -13.56 -7.70
C PRO A 157 5.55 -12.36 -6.87
N TYR A 158 5.01 -12.58 -5.69
CA TYR A 158 4.61 -11.50 -4.78
C TYR A 158 5.84 -10.80 -4.17
N GLY A 159 6.84 -11.55 -3.71
CA GLY A 159 8.11 -11.01 -3.23
C GLY A 159 8.82 -10.21 -4.32
N LEU A 160 8.91 -10.77 -5.53
CA LEU A 160 9.48 -10.09 -6.70
C LEU A 160 8.75 -8.78 -7.00
N ALA A 161 7.41 -8.77 -6.97
CA ALA A 161 6.61 -7.57 -7.23
C ALA A 161 6.87 -6.47 -6.18
N LYS A 162 6.93 -6.84 -4.91
CA LYS A 162 7.18 -5.90 -3.81
C LYS A 162 8.61 -5.38 -3.81
N TYR A 163 9.58 -6.26 -4.04
CA TYR A 163 10.99 -5.87 -4.21
C TYR A 163 11.17 -4.92 -5.38
N SER A 164 10.62 -5.26 -6.56
CA SER A 164 10.75 -4.42 -7.76
C SER A 164 10.12 -3.05 -7.58
N ALA A 165 8.94 -2.97 -6.98
CA ALA A 165 8.28 -1.71 -6.70
C ALA A 165 9.09 -0.84 -5.71
N GLU A 166 9.65 -1.45 -4.65
CA GLU A 166 10.47 -0.74 -3.68
C GLU A 166 11.78 -0.22 -4.29
N MET A 167 12.43 -1.01 -5.14
CA MET A 167 13.65 -0.55 -5.82
C MET A 167 13.37 0.64 -6.73
N ILE A 168 12.27 0.65 -7.45
CA ILE A 168 11.85 1.80 -8.27
C ILE A 168 11.67 3.07 -7.42
N VAL A 169 11.02 2.95 -6.26
CA VAL A 169 10.83 4.09 -5.35
C VAL A 169 12.16 4.59 -4.78
N ARG A 170 13.06 3.70 -4.38
CA ARG A 170 14.37 4.05 -3.83
C ARG A 170 15.25 4.71 -4.89
N ASP A 171 15.38 4.07 -6.06
CA ASP A 171 16.19 4.59 -7.17
C ASP A 171 15.69 5.97 -7.59
N TRP A 172 14.38 6.16 -7.67
CA TRP A 172 13.80 7.46 -7.96
C TRP A 172 14.20 8.50 -6.91
N HIS A 173 13.99 8.21 -5.64
CA HIS A 173 14.27 9.15 -4.55
C HIS A 173 15.76 9.48 -4.43
N ASP A 174 16.64 8.50 -4.64
CA ASP A 174 18.09 8.69 -4.55
C ASP A 174 18.62 9.54 -5.70
N ASN A 175 17.91 9.58 -6.84
CA ASN A 175 18.26 10.41 -7.99
C ASN A 175 17.62 11.81 -7.97
N LEU A 176 16.78 12.15 -6.99
CA LEU A 176 16.29 13.53 -6.84
C LEU A 176 17.40 14.46 -6.42
N GLU A 177 17.42 15.66 -7.02
CA GLU A 177 18.30 16.75 -6.57
C GLU A 177 17.91 17.20 -5.15
N ASP A 178 18.87 17.69 -4.37
CA ASP A 178 18.64 18.09 -2.97
C ASP A 178 17.55 19.18 -2.82
N SER A 179 17.40 20.05 -3.81
CA SER A 179 16.36 21.07 -3.87
C SER A 179 14.94 20.52 -4.10
N GLU A 180 14.82 19.32 -4.65
CA GLU A 180 13.57 18.65 -4.98
C GLU A 180 13.24 17.49 -4.03
N LYS A 181 14.09 17.28 -3.01
CA LYS A 181 14.05 16.07 -2.18
C LYS A 181 12.81 15.99 -1.30
N ILE A 182 11.91 15.14 -1.73
CA ILE A 182 10.70 14.78 -1.00
C ILE A 182 11.08 13.93 0.22
N LYS A 183 10.48 14.20 1.39
CA LYS A 183 10.67 13.35 2.57
C LYS A 183 10.00 12.00 2.34
N MET A 184 10.79 10.95 2.19
CA MET A 184 10.29 9.61 1.88
C MET A 184 10.48 8.65 3.05
N ILE A 185 9.46 7.83 3.30
CA ILE A 185 9.52 6.70 4.24
C ILE A 185 8.95 5.47 3.54
N THR A 186 9.68 4.35 3.60
CA THR A 186 9.17 3.04 3.20
C THR A 186 8.89 2.21 4.45
N ILE A 187 7.67 1.68 4.56
CA ILE A 187 7.26 0.80 5.65
C ILE A 187 7.09 -0.63 5.15
N HIS A 188 7.45 -1.60 5.99
CA HIS A 188 7.47 -3.03 5.64
C HIS A 188 6.53 -3.82 6.56
N PRO A 189 5.20 -3.72 6.38
CA PRO A 189 4.28 -4.53 7.15
C PRO A 189 4.52 -6.02 6.92
N CYS A 190 4.38 -6.80 7.98
CA CYS A 190 4.28 -8.25 7.90
C CYS A 190 2.80 -8.63 7.78
N MET A 191 2.30 -9.53 8.60
CA MET A 191 0.88 -9.81 8.69
C MET A 191 0.21 -8.72 9.53
N VAL A 192 -0.86 -8.14 9.00
CA VAL A 192 -1.60 -7.05 9.65
C VAL A 192 -2.93 -7.59 10.13
N PHE A 193 -3.22 -7.37 11.42
CA PHE A 193 -4.45 -7.82 12.07
C PHE A 193 -5.13 -6.65 12.78
N GLY A 194 -6.45 -6.69 12.81
CA GLY A 194 -7.29 -5.68 13.45
C GLY A 194 -8.75 -5.80 13.01
N PRO A 195 -9.66 -4.97 13.49
CA PRO A 195 -11.06 -5.04 13.12
C PRO A 195 -11.25 -4.70 11.64
N PRO A 196 -12.02 -5.49 10.87
CA PRO A 196 -12.34 -5.14 9.48
C PRO A 196 -13.34 -3.97 9.45
N LEU A 197 -13.11 -2.98 8.60
CA LEU A 197 -14.06 -1.89 8.36
C LEU A 197 -15.06 -2.22 7.22
N SER A 198 -14.79 -3.27 6.45
CA SER A 198 -15.64 -3.79 5.38
C SER A 198 -15.51 -5.31 5.32
N SER A 199 -16.55 -6.00 4.82
CA SER A 199 -16.53 -7.44 4.55
C SER A 199 -15.40 -7.85 3.58
N ARG A 200 -15.03 -6.97 2.68
CA ARG A 200 -13.91 -7.16 1.73
C ARG A 200 -12.54 -7.29 2.41
N HIS A 201 -12.40 -6.79 3.63
CA HIS A 201 -11.16 -6.86 4.40
C HIS A 201 -10.91 -8.25 5.00
N LEU A 202 -11.89 -9.16 4.95
CA LEU A 202 -11.73 -10.53 5.44
C LEU A 202 -10.84 -11.41 4.55
N SER A 203 -10.23 -10.84 3.53
CA SER A 203 -9.20 -11.47 2.68
C SER A 203 -7.78 -11.21 3.22
N GLY A 204 -6.76 -11.79 2.59
CA GLY A 204 -5.37 -11.57 2.96
C GLY A 204 -5.04 -12.09 4.37
N SER A 205 -4.42 -11.26 5.21
CA SER A 205 -3.99 -11.67 6.56
C SER A 205 -5.14 -12.16 7.44
N LEU A 206 -6.30 -11.53 7.36
CA LEU A 206 -7.47 -11.92 8.16
C LEU A 206 -8.03 -13.27 7.74
N SER A 207 -7.90 -13.67 6.46
CA SER A 207 -8.34 -14.99 6.01
C SER A 207 -7.61 -16.13 6.73
N VAL A 208 -6.34 -15.95 7.06
CA VAL A 208 -5.53 -16.93 7.79
C VAL A 208 -6.10 -17.16 9.20
N ILE A 209 -6.46 -16.08 9.91
CA ILE A 209 -7.11 -16.19 11.23
C ILE A 209 -8.46 -16.88 11.10
N MET A 210 -9.27 -16.51 10.10
CA MET A 210 -10.56 -17.15 9.88
C MET A 210 -10.43 -18.67 9.60
N MET A 211 -9.44 -19.07 8.81
CA MET A 211 -9.15 -20.50 8.56
C MET A 211 -8.73 -21.21 9.85
N LEU A 212 -7.91 -20.59 10.70
CA LEU A 212 -7.55 -21.12 12.01
C LEU A 212 -8.79 -21.30 12.92
N MET A 213 -9.64 -20.27 13.00
CA MET A 213 -10.87 -20.30 13.80
C MET A 213 -11.86 -21.37 13.32
N ARG A 214 -11.95 -21.60 12.02
CA ARG A 214 -12.79 -22.62 11.39
C ARG A 214 -12.18 -24.02 11.43
N ARG A 215 -10.95 -24.16 11.94
CA ARG A 215 -10.19 -25.43 11.97
C ARG A 215 -9.97 -26.01 10.56
N GLU A 216 -9.86 -25.15 9.55
CA GLU A 216 -9.61 -25.52 8.16
C GLU A 216 -8.12 -25.75 7.87
N LEU A 217 -7.24 -25.28 8.75
CA LEU A 217 -5.80 -25.55 8.66
C LEU A 217 -5.48 -26.90 9.34
N PRO A 218 -4.88 -27.85 8.62
CA PRO A 218 -4.64 -29.21 9.12
C PRO A 218 -3.56 -29.32 10.19
N LEU A 219 -2.78 -28.26 10.43
CA LEU A 219 -1.65 -28.24 11.37
C LEU A 219 -1.46 -26.84 11.96
N ILE A 220 -1.20 -26.79 13.27
CA ILE A 220 -0.62 -25.60 13.88
C ILE A 220 0.83 -25.54 13.40
N LEU A 221 1.09 -24.68 12.42
CA LEU A 221 2.46 -24.43 11.98
C LEU A 221 3.21 -23.74 13.13
N PRO A 222 4.41 -24.18 13.52
CA PRO A 222 5.24 -23.47 14.47
C PRO A 222 5.80 -22.20 13.79
N MET A 223 4.97 -21.19 13.68
CA MET A 223 5.34 -19.91 13.09
C MET A 223 5.39 -18.86 14.19
N GLN A 224 6.54 -18.18 14.30
CA GLN A 224 6.60 -16.90 14.99
C GLN A 224 6.27 -15.82 13.97
N ILE A 225 5.24 -15.05 14.23
CA ILE A 225 4.80 -13.94 13.37
C ILE A 225 4.85 -12.69 14.21
N ASN A 226 5.60 -11.68 13.76
CA ASN A 226 5.49 -10.34 14.31
C ASN A 226 4.20 -9.71 13.77
N ILE A 227 3.35 -9.30 14.69
CA ILE A 227 2.07 -8.64 14.39
C ILE A 227 2.26 -7.15 14.67
N VAL A 228 1.79 -6.34 13.74
CA VAL A 228 1.67 -4.89 13.92
C VAL A 228 0.17 -4.59 13.87
N ASP A 229 -0.33 -3.97 14.91
CA ASP A 229 -1.68 -3.42 15.06
C ASP A 229 -1.77 -1.95 14.59
#